data_4977477dae86da5c58ef4d98401a83ef
#
_entry.id   4977477dae86da5c58ef4d98401a83ef
#
_cell.length_a   1.000
_cell.length_b   1.000
_cell.length_c   1.000
_cell.angle_alpha   90.00
_cell.angle_beta   90.00
_cell.angle_gamma   90.00
#
_symmetry.space_group_name_H-M   'P 1'
#
loop_
_entity.id
_entity.type
_entity.pdbx_description
1 polymer ?
#
loop_
_entity_poly.entity_id
_entity_poly.type
_entity_poly.pdbx_seq_one_letter_code
_entity_poly.pdbx_strand_id
1 'polypeptide(L)'
;MRKMKKYIIIFIALSFLIPISCIKDLGNYNYKDINEITISGINDNYSVNMGVDELNITPQLSMTQYSGDPDSDRFTYQWIIYTSTGNDTLSTSRVLKKIFEYAPATYTVYFKMIDNETGIKWKAKTLITVGTLYTKGFMVLGENASTGIVELETISMSGIDTIICGDILKYSGLPELRNPIKVLHTGKSTYNPKLWVMTGSGSYYLDLLSMKSDLSMCFETIRLIPGISGEEHAVEQFPHICAYNGATTYDYYRGYITDKGNLYYTAPIFMGDFYDYPLNCTIKYTDPAAVFYKTAPYAMHYMKSSISGLIWYDLDNDRFLSATSPVGDKSTALTDKDTDPFPWNNKASNRTLVYGENTFNTDGGSTNGNSFAVMKSTASNASYIYKFYATSTPVKRSCYTVSTSLAPNFGSATNFAFSSLRTIVFYVYNNKLYAYNYNPGYEQNFDMTSYIGNDPVTMIMFDTQSQPALDYFYVATYNSTNGGRIRKFAIGSNLNAVELVAQPAFDFNGLCKVKHMSWRGTK
;
A
#
# COMPACT_ATOMS: atom_id res chain seq x y z
N MET A 1 35.21 88.00 -12.85
CA MET A 1 35.12 87.78 -11.38
C MET A 1 33.82 88.33 -10.74
N ARG A 2 33.14 89.34 -11.28
CA ARG A 2 31.92 89.99 -10.66
C ARG A 2 30.65 89.10 -10.85
N LYS A 3 30.54 88.31 -11.87
CA LYS A 3 29.37 87.39 -12.10
C LYS A 3 29.40 86.13 -11.23
N MET A 4 30.58 85.59 -10.96
CA MET A 4 30.72 84.42 -10.11
C MET A 4 30.37 84.66 -8.62
N LYS A 5 30.65 85.84 -8.10
CA LYS A 5 30.29 86.22 -6.73
C LYS A 5 28.77 86.31 -6.51
N LYS A 6 27.99 86.66 -7.54
CA LYS A 6 26.51 86.71 -7.45
C LYS A 6 25.93 85.26 -7.36
N TYR A 7 26.44 84.35 -8.06
CA TYR A 7 25.96 82.93 -8.01
C TYR A 7 26.34 82.22 -6.71
N ILE A 8 27.52 82.56 -6.15
CA ILE A 8 27.95 82.00 -4.85
C ILE A 8 27.06 82.53 -3.73
N ILE A 9 26.64 83.86 -3.75
CA ILE A 9 25.77 84.42 -2.77
C ILE A 9 24.33 83.87 -2.88
N ILE A 10 23.84 83.59 -4.10
CA ILE A 10 22.54 82.97 -4.34
C ILE A 10 22.60 81.45 -3.89
N PHE A 11 23.69 80.76 -4.09
CA PHE A 11 23.86 79.41 -3.63
C PHE A 11 23.96 79.31 -2.10
N ILE A 12 24.63 80.20 -1.46
CA ILE A 12 24.72 80.31 0.01
C ILE A 12 23.35 80.71 0.60
N ALA A 13 22.59 81.65 -0.04
CA ALA A 13 21.25 82.02 0.40
C ALA A 13 20.24 80.82 0.20
N LEU A 14 20.43 80.00 -0.85
CA LEU A 14 19.57 78.84 -1.08
C LEU A 14 19.91 77.66 -0.13
N SER A 15 21.15 77.57 0.34
CA SER A 15 21.57 76.53 1.31
C SER A 15 21.11 76.86 2.76
N PHE A 16 20.73 78.10 3.04
CA PHE A 16 20.10 78.48 4.32
C PHE A 16 18.59 78.27 4.35
N LEU A 17 17.96 77.87 3.22
CA LEU A 17 16.53 77.58 3.14
C LEU A 17 16.24 76.07 3.32
N ILE A 18 17.25 75.21 3.58
CA ILE A 18 17.08 73.84 3.90
C ILE A 18 17.44 73.63 5.37
N PRO A 19 16.66 74.11 6.22
CA PRO A 19 16.51 73.39 7.45
C PRO A 19 15.11 73.52 8.02
N ILE A 20 14.86 72.64 8.84
CA ILE A 20 13.70 72.66 9.73
C ILE A 20 12.46 72.06 9.06
N SER A 21 12.65 70.86 8.49
CA SER A 21 11.57 69.90 8.51
C SER A 21 11.94 68.70 9.40
N CYS A 22 12.61 68.91 10.50
CA CYS A 22 12.53 68.06 11.66
C CYS A 22 11.48 68.70 12.58
N ILE A 23 10.22 68.61 12.21
CA ILE A 23 9.16 68.64 13.22
C ILE A 23 9.47 67.41 14.07
N LYS A 24 10.06 67.61 15.24
CA LYS A 24 9.98 66.65 16.32
C LYS A 24 8.50 66.36 16.46
N ASP A 25 8.08 65.26 15.90
CA ASP A 25 6.78 64.71 16.25
C ASP A 25 6.87 64.47 17.78
N LEU A 26 6.29 65.40 18.52
CA LEU A 26 6.17 65.30 19.99
C LEU A 26 5.05 64.31 20.28
N GLY A 27 5.15 63.13 19.59
CA GLY A 27 4.25 62.02 19.66
C GLY A 27 3.35 62.03 20.88
N ASN A 28 2.19 62.66 20.70
CA ASN A 28 1.11 62.56 21.68
C ASN A 28 0.35 61.25 21.41
N TYR A 29 1.08 60.21 21.04
CA TYR A 29 0.53 58.89 20.79
C TYR A 29 0.37 58.18 22.13
N ASN A 30 -0.85 58.06 22.59
CA ASN A 30 -1.22 57.14 23.63
C ASN A 30 -1.11 55.72 23.01
N TYR A 31 0.08 55.12 23.01
CA TYR A 31 0.28 53.73 22.58
C TYR A 31 -0.50 52.83 23.55
N LYS A 32 -1.56 52.23 23.04
CA LYS A 32 -2.22 51.14 23.76
C LYS A 32 -1.52 49.84 23.34
N ASP A 33 -1.18 49.01 24.30
CA ASP A 33 -0.67 47.70 24.04
C ASP A 33 -1.66 46.90 23.17
N ILE A 34 -1.18 46.28 22.11
CA ILE A 34 -2.00 45.48 21.23
C ILE A 34 -2.32 44.17 21.93
N ASN A 35 -3.58 43.76 21.87
CA ASN A 35 -3.97 42.43 22.32
C ASN A 35 -3.37 41.39 21.36
N GLU A 36 -2.28 40.76 21.77
CA GLU A 36 -1.68 39.65 21.01
C GLU A 36 -2.47 38.37 21.27
N ILE A 37 -2.84 37.68 20.19
CA ILE A 37 -3.63 36.46 20.25
C ILE A 37 -2.82 35.28 19.69
N THR A 38 -2.61 34.28 20.54
CA THR A 38 -2.06 32.99 20.14
C THR A 38 -3.19 31.98 19.92
N ILE A 39 -3.25 31.41 18.72
CA ILE A 39 -4.24 30.41 18.33
C ILE A 39 -3.57 29.02 18.42
N SER A 40 -4.16 28.11 19.21
CA SER A 40 -3.74 26.71 19.34
C SER A 40 -4.95 25.77 19.25
N GLY A 41 -4.75 24.46 19.36
CA GLY A 41 -5.83 23.48 19.27
C GLY A 41 -6.31 23.21 17.83
N ILE A 42 -5.56 23.68 16.83
CA ILE A 42 -5.78 23.36 15.42
C ILE A 42 -4.58 22.52 14.97
N ASN A 43 -4.83 21.26 14.57
CA ASN A 43 -3.79 20.39 14.04
C ASN A 43 -3.42 20.81 12.60
N ASP A 44 -2.21 20.47 12.16
CA ASP A 44 -1.75 20.80 10.81
C ASP A 44 -2.58 20.10 9.73
N ASN A 45 -3.12 18.89 10.04
CA ASN A 45 -3.87 18.07 9.11
C ASN A 45 -5.06 17.37 9.79
N TYR A 46 -6.16 17.25 9.05
CA TYR A 46 -7.31 16.42 9.38
C TYR A 46 -7.70 15.57 8.16
N SER A 47 -8.34 14.42 8.40
CA SER A 47 -8.92 13.57 7.36
C SER A 47 -10.37 13.28 7.68
N VAL A 48 -11.25 13.33 6.67
CA VAL A 48 -12.69 13.09 6.80
C VAL A 48 -13.20 12.32 5.59
N ASN A 49 -14.21 11.47 5.81
CA ASN A 49 -14.96 10.84 4.73
C ASN A 49 -16.10 11.76 4.28
N MET A 50 -16.17 11.99 2.97
CA MET A 50 -17.19 12.83 2.34
C MET A 50 -18.61 12.36 2.72
N GLY A 51 -19.42 13.28 3.26
CA GLY A 51 -20.81 13.03 3.61
C GLY A 51 -21.04 12.12 4.83
N VAL A 52 -19.97 11.71 5.54
CA VAL A 52 -20.05 10.76 6.67
C VAL A 52 -19.51 11.36 7.96
N ASP A 53 -18.28 11.83 7.95
CA ASP A 53 -17.61 12.27 9.18
C ASP A 53 -17.95 13.72 9.53
N GLU A 54 -18.33 13.96 10.78
CA GLU A 54 -18.48 15.31 11.32
C GLU A 54 -17.15 15.75 11.95
N LEU A 55 -16.43 16.66 11.29
CA LEU A 55 -15.20 17.23 11.83
C LEU A 55 -15.51 18.30 12.86
N ASN A 56 -14.94 18.17 14.05
CA ASN A 56 -15.05 19.13 15.15
C ASN A 56 -13.66 19.66 15.51
N ILE A 57 -13.45 20.97 15.34
CA ILE A 57 -12.20 21.66 15.71
C ILE A 57 -12.55 22.81 16.66
N THR A 58 -11.93 22.79 17.83
CA THR A 58 -12.13 23.81 18.87
C THR A 58 -10.83 24.58 19.11
N PRO A 59 -10.64 25.74 18.43
CA PRO A 59 -9.47 26.57 18.65
C PRO A 59 -9.39 27.08 20.09
N GLN A 60 -8.20 27.00 20.66
CA GLN A 60 -7.87 27.59 21.94
C GLN A 60 -7.20 28.95 21.71
N LEU A 61 -7.67 29.98 22.38
CA LEU A 61 -7.20 31.34 22.22
C LEU A 61 -6.56 31.82 23.51
N SER A 62 -5.29 32.25 23.45
CA SER A 62 -4.62 32.97 24.56
C SER A 62 -4.43 34.42 24.15
N MET A 63 -4.91 35.35 24.98
CA MET A 63 -4.96 36.78 24.70
C MET A 63 -4.21 37.55 25.77
N THR A 64 -3.39 38.53 25.41
CA THR A 64 -2.56 39.29 26.36
C THR A 64 -3.29 40.43 27.06
N GLN A 65 -4.27 41.04 26.40
CA GLN A 65 -4.97 42.23 26.90
C GLN A 65 -6.48 42.03 27.09
N TYR A 66 -6.96 40.78 27.00
CA TYR A 66 -8.37 40.45 27.15
C TYR A 66 -8.54 39.14 27.92
N SER A 67 -9.28 39.19 29.02
CA SER A 67 -9.57 38.05 29.87
C SER A 67 -11.05 37.63 29.88
N GLY A 68 -11.88 38.28 29.03
CA GLY A 68 -13.30 37.97 28.92
C GLY A 68 -13.58 36.73 28.05
N ASP A 69 -14.87 36.54 27.80
CA ASP A 69 -15.34 35.42 26.96
C ASP A 69 -14.87 35.58 25.50
N PRO A 70 -14.10 34.62 24.95
CA PRO A 70 -13.70 34.65 23.55
C PRO A 70 -14.89 34.55 22.59
N ASP A 71 -16.03 34.02 23.02
CA ASP A 71 -17.24 33.93 22.20
C ASP A 71 -18.17 35.14 22.32
N SER A 72 -17.70 36.28 22.93
CA SER A 72 -18.42 37.53 22.99
C SER A 72 -18.49 38.24 21.64
N ASP A 73 -19.42 39.21 21.49
CA ASP A 73 -19.60 40.05 20.29
C ASP A 73 -18.37 40.87 19.88
N ARG A 74 -17.35 40.93 20.77
CA ARG A 74 -16.07 41.58 20.46
C ARG A 74 -15.35 40.90 19.30
N PHE A 75 -15.51 39.59 19.13
CA PHE A 75 -14.78 38.83 18.14
C PHE A 75 -15.69 38.24 17.07
N THR A 76 -15.21 38.30 15.82
CA THR A 76 -15.84 37.63 14.68
C THR A 76 -14.94 36.55 14.15
N TYR A 77 -15.52 35.39 13.87
CA TYR A 77 -14.82 34.22 13.40
C TYR A 77 -15.24 33.84 11.99
N GLN A 78 -14.32 33.22 11.23
CA GLN A 78 -14.60 32.64 9.94
C GLN A 78 -13.68 31.43 9.69
N TRP A 79 -14.28 30.32 9.31
CA TRP A 79 -13.58 29.21 8.73
C TRP A 79 -13.76 29.25 7.22
N ILE A 80 -12.67 29.35 6.46
CA ILE A 80 -12.70 29.51 5.01
C ILE A 80 -11.92 28.36 4.37
N ILE A 81 -12.59 27.63 3.47
CA ILE A 81 -11.98 26.61 2.63
C ILE A 81 -11.65 27.20 1.25
N TYR A 82 -10.48 26.83 0.73
CA TYR A 82 -10.03 27.20 -0.61
C TYR A 82 -10.23 26.03 -1.55
N THR A 83 -11.05 26.23 -2.57
CA THR A 83 -11.34 25.26 -3.62
C THR A 83 -10.74 25.71 -4.95
N SER A 84 -10.76 24.85 -5.97
CA SER A 84 -10.32 25.22 -7.33
C SER A 84 -11.22 26.25 -8.01
N THR A 85 -12.45 26.43 -7.52
CA THR A 85 -13.46 27.34 -8.08
C THR A 85 -13.64 28.62 -7.27
N GLY A 86 -12.99 28.74 -6.11
CA GLY A 86 -13.12 29.90 -5.22
C GLY A 86 -12.98 29.54 -3.74
N ASN A 87 -13.49 30.44 -2.89
CA ASN A 87 -13.42 30.28 -1.45
C ASN A 87 -14.84 30.18 -0.88
N ASP A 88 -15.08 29.19 -0.03
CA ASP A 88 -16.35 29.03 0.68
C ASP A 88 -16.17 29.26 2.18
N THR A 89 -17.19 29.77 2.85
CA THR A 89 -17.23 29.91 4.31
C THR A 89 -17.87 28.65 4.91
N LEU A 90 -17.07 27.87 5.65
CA LEU A 90 -17.52 26.65 6.32
C LEU A 90 -18.33 26.95 7.58
N SER A 91 -17.91 27.98 8.35
CA SER A 91 -18.55 28.39 9.60
C SER A 91 -18.17 29.84 9.95
N THR A 92 -19.04 30.50 10.70
CA THR A 92 -18.77 31.80 11.33
C THR A 92 -18.63 31.69 12.86
N SER A 93 -18.67 30.52 13.41
CA SER A 93 -18.42 30.22 14.82
C SER A 93 -16.95 29.94 15.08
N ARG A 94 -16.47 30.17 16.33
CA ARG A 94 -15.12 29.78 16.74
C ARG A 94 -14.89 28.30 16.55
N VAL A 95 -15.82 27.47 16.99
CA VAL A 95 -15.79 26.02 16.81
C VAL A 95 -16.27 25.66 15.40
N LEU A 96 -15.45 24.94 14.67
CA LEU A 96 -15.89 24.30 13.43
C LEU A 96 -16.53 22.95 13.76
N LYS A 97 -17.79 22.80 13.36
CA LYS A 97 -18.53 21.55 13.42
C LYS A 97 -19.21 21.34 12.06
N LYS A 98 -18.65 20.43 11.23
CA LYS A 98 -19.03 20.35 9.81
C LYS A 98 -18.89 18.94 9.26
N ILE A 99 -19.91 18.46 8.55
CA ILE A 99 -19.83 17.35 7.62
C ILE A 99 -19.39 17.90 6.26
N PHE A 100 -18.32 17.31 5.68
CA PHE A 100 -17.74 17.77 4.42
C PHE A 100 -18.37 17.05 3.24
N GLU A 101 -18.97 17.82 2.33
CA GLU A 101 -19.57 17.32 1.08
C GLU A 101 -18.71 17.68 -0.16
N TYR A 102 -17.51 18.18 0.05
CA TYR A 102 -16.57 18.51 -1.02
C TYR A 102 -16.02 17.26 -1.67
N ALA A 103 -15.71 17.34 -2.97
CA ALA A 103 -15.11 16.23 -3.70
C ALA A 103 -13.79 15.74 -3.05
N PRO A 104 -13.42 14.47 -3.21
CA PRO A 104 -12.18 13.94 -2.62
C PRO A 104 -10.94 14.71 -3.09
N ALA A 105 -10.33 15.44 -2.17
CA ALA A 105 -9.10 16.21 -2.38
C ALA A 105 -8.55 16.71 -1.03
N THR A 106 -7.34 17.26 -1.04
CA THR A 106 -6.79 17.97 0.12
C THR A 106 -7.01 19.47 -0.06
N TYR A 107 -7.74 20.05 0.88
CA TYR A 107 -8.11 21.46 0.90
C TYR A 107 -7.32 22.24 1.91
N THR A 108 -6.94 23.48 1.57
CA THR A 108 -6.41 24.43 2.53
C THR A 108 -7.58 25.14 3.23
N VAL A 109 -7.59 25.11 4.56
CA VAL A 109 -8.59 25.77 5.38
C VAL A 109 -7.91 26.77 6.30
N TYR A 110 -8.48 27.95 6.41
CA TYR A 110 -8.04 28.98 7.35
C TYR A 110 -9.13 29.26 8.38
N PHE A 111 -8.73 29.22 9.64
CA PHE A 111 -9.45 29.88 10.72
C PHE A 111 -9.02 31.33 10.78
N LYS A 112 -9.97 32.27 10.73
CA LYS A 112 -9.75 33.71 10.85
C LYS A 112 -10.52 34.22 12.05
N MET A 113 -9.90 35.15 12.78
CA MET A 113 -10.47 35.88 13.90
C MET A 113 -10.27 37.37 13.68
N ILE A 114 -11.26 38.17 13.99
CA ILE A 114 -11.24 39.62 13.88
C ILE A 114 -11.66 40.18 15.23
N ASP A 115 -10.87 41.06 15.81
CA ASP A 115 -11.27 41.90 16.94
C ASP A 115 -12.05 43.11 16.40
N ASN A 116 -13.33 43.19 16.68
CA ASN A 116 -14.24 44.23 16.15
C ASN A 116 -13.95 45.62 16.72
N GLU A 117 -13.27 45.73 17.88
CA GLU A 117 -12.89 47.01 18.47
C GLU A 117 -11.64 47.61 17.80
N THR A 118 -10.68 46.77 17.44
CA THR A 118 -9.38 47.20 16.89
C THR A 118 -9.24 46.96 15.40
N GLY A 119 -10.07 46.11 14.81
CA GLY A 119 -9.99 45.68 13.42
C GLY A 119 -8.82 44.74 13.10
N ILE A 120 -8.05 44.34 14.12
CA ILE A 120 -6.90 43.43 13.94
C ILE A 120 -7.40 42.04 13.61
N LYS A 121 -6.63 41.33 12.74
CA LYS A 121 -6.99 40.02 12.23
C LYS A 121 -5.90 39.01 12.49
N TRP A 122 -6.27 37.85 13.01
CA TRP A 122 -5.38 36.67 13.16
C TRP A 122 -5.87 35.54 12.30
N LYS A 123 -4.97 34.67 11.89
CA LYS A 123 -5.31 33.47 11.11
C LYS A 123 -4.44 32.28 11.50
N ALA A 124 -5.03 31.09 11.48
CA ALA A 124 -4.34 29.82 11.53
C ALA A 124 -4.70 29.00 10.30
N LYS A 125 -3.77 28.15 9.83
CA LYS A 125 -3.93 27.31 8.64
C LYS A 125 -3.99 25.84 9.07
N THR A 126 -4.83 25.07 8.39
CA THR A 126 -4.82 23.61 8.44
C THR A 126 -5.10 23.05 7.06
N LEU A 127 -4.77 21.76 6.87
CA LEU A 127 -5.15 21.00 5.69
C LEU A 127 -6.26 20.01 6.07
N ILE A 128 -7.30 19.91 5.23
CA ILE A 128 -8.36 18.91 5.41
C ILE A 128 -8.38 18.05 4.16
N THR A 129 -8.06 16.76 4.35
CA THR A 129 -8.17 15.74 3.29
C THR A 129 -9.57 15.14 3.36
N VAL A 130 -10.37 15.41 2.34
CA VAL A 130 -11.67 14.78 2.13
C VAL A 130 -11.44 13.54 1.28
N GLY A 131 -11.86 12.38 1.77
CA GLY A 131 -11.77 11.10 1.08
C GLY A 131 -13.14 10.43 0.96
N THR A 132 -13.18 9.28 0.33
CA THR A 132 -14.30 8.34 0.43
C THR A 132 -13.93 7.25 1.43
N LEU A 133 -14.90 6.46 1.86
CA LEU A 133 -14.69 5.28 2.70
C LEU A 133 -13.67 4.29 2.12
N TYR A 134 -13.40 4.39 0.82
CA TYR A 134 -12.53 3.48 0.08
C TYR A 134 -11.15 4.06 -0.24
N THR A 135 -10.85 5.30 0.14
CA THR A 135 -9.62 5.99 -0.27
C THR A 135 -8.38 5.45 0.42
N LYS A 136 -8.53 4.99 1.68
CA LYS A 136 -7.42 4.49 2.50
C LYS A 136 -7.92 3.39 3.44
N GLY A 137 -7.17 2.29 3.52
CA GLY A 137 -7.49 1.17 4.40
C GLY A 137 -7.13 -0.17 3.76
N PHE A 138 -7.66 -1.25 4.31
CA PHE A 138 -7.49 -2.59 3.76
C PHE A 138 -8.72 -3.00 2.96
N MET A 139 -8.50 -3.39 1.71
CA MET A 139 -9.45 -4.10 0.89
C MET A 139 -9.39 -5.58 1.27
N VAL A 140 -10.50 -6.16 1.67
CA VAL A 140 -10.63 -7.53 2.18
C VAL A 140 -11.49 -8.33 1.22
N LEU A 141 -10.91 -9.34 0.60
CA LEU A 141 -11.59 -10.25 -0.31
C LEU A 141 -11.84 -11.59 0.38
N GLY A 142 -13.05 -12.06 0.27
CA GLY A 142 -13.44 -13.38 0.76
C GLY A 142 -14.67 -13.89 0.07
N GLU A 143 -15.36 -14.80 0.72
CA GLU A 143 -16.62 -15.34 0.26
C GLU A 143 -17.67 -15.33 1.38
N ASN A 144 -18.91 -15.15 1.01
CA ASN A 144 -20.03 -15.47 1.89
C ASN A 144 -20.05 -16.98 2.12
N ALA A 145 -19.87 -17.41 3.35
CA ALA A 145 -19.72 -18.83 3.67
C ALA A 145 -20.97 -19.66 3.38
N SER A 146 -22.15 -19.02 3.30
CA SER A 146 -23.43 -19.71 3.04
C SER A 146 -23.70 -19.87 1.55
N THR A 147 -23.34 -18.87 0.73
CA THR A 147 -23.64 -18.81 -0.70
C THR A 147 -22.45 -19.12 -1.60
N GLY A 148 -21.22 -18.97 -1.10
CA GLY A 148 -19.98 -19.05 -1.87
C GLY A 148 -19.78 -17.88 -2.84
N ILE A 149 -20.59 -16.83 -2.72
CA ILE A 149 -20.46 -15.60 -3.50
C ILE A 149 -19.28 -14.80 -2.95
N VAL A 150 -18.44 -14.29 -3.85
CA VAL A 150 -17.31 -13.45 -3.48
C VAL A 150 -17.80 -12.11 -2.97
N GLU A 151 -17.27 -11.68 -1.85
CA GLU A 151 -17.50 -10.39 -1.22
C GLU A 151 -16.19 -9.60 -1.15
N LEU A 152 -16.26 -8.29 -1.43
CA LEU A 152 -15.19 -7.35 -1.20
C LEU A 152 -15.62 -6.35 -0.14
N GLU A 153 -14.95 -6.35 0.97
CA GLU A 153 -15.18 -5.43 2.08
C GLU A 153 -13.99 -4.47 2.23
N THR A 154 -14.15 -3.40 2.98
CA THR A 154 -13.04 -2.53 3.36
C THR A 154 -13.01 -2.25 4.86
N ILE A 155 -11.82 -2.33 5.43
CA ILE A 155 -11.51 -1.74 6.75
C ILE A 155 -11.00 -0.34 6.45
N SER A 156 -11.93 0.62 6.43
CA SER A 156 -11.66 2.01 6.06
C SER A 156 -10.91 2.73 7.19
N MET A 157 -9.82 3.38 6.83
CA MET A 157 -8.98 4.24 7.69
C MET A 157 -8.81 5.64 7.06
N SER A 158 -9.76 6.05 6.23
CA SER A 158 -9.71 7.32 5.50
C SER A 158 -10.28 8.49 6.27
N GLY A 159 -11.12 8.23 7.27
CA GLY A 159 -11.78 9.23 8.08
C GLY A 159 -11.22 9.38 9.50
N ILE A 160 -12.07 9.87 10.39
CA ILE A 160 -11.75 10.06 11.81
C ILE A 160 -11.65 8.69 12.50
N ASP A 161 -12.63 7.83 12.25
CA ASP A 161 -12.73 6.50 12.82
C ASP A 161 -12.37 5.41 11.80
N THR A 162 -11.94 4.27 12.30
CA THR A 162 -11.79 3.06 11.50
C THR A 162 -13.13 2.33 11.46
N ILE A 163 -13.67 2.10 10.26
CA ILE A 163 -14.97 1.46 10.07
C ILE A 163 -14.88 0.32 9.05
N ILE A 164 -15.71 -0.71 9.23
CA ILE A 164 -15.90 -1.78 8.25
C ILE A 164 -17.05 -1.37 7.34
N CYS A 165 -16.80 -1.35 6.02
CA CYS A 165 -17.83 -1.21 5.02
C CYS A 165 -18.06 -2.58 4.37
N GLY A 166 -19.31 -2.97 4.29
CA GLY A 166 -19.71 -4.27 3.76
C GLY A 166 -19.50 -4.43 2.25
N ASP A 167 -20.10 -5.44 1.67
CA ASP A 167 -19.80 -5.91 0.31
C ASP A 167 -19.92 -4.83 -0.77
N ILE A 168 -18.79 -4.42 -1.28
CA ILE A 168 -18.63 -3.43 -2.36
C ILE A 168 -19.08 -4.03 -3.70
N LEU A 169 -18.83 -5.33 -3.94
CA LEU A 169 -19.12 -5.98 -5.22
C LEU A 169 -20.61 -6.00 -5.52
N LYS A 170 -21.45 -6.09 -4.50
CA LYS A 170 -22.92 -6.02 -4.65
C LYS A 170 -23.39 -4.79 -5.44
N TYR A 171 -22.65 -3.69 -5.37
CA TYR A 171 -23.01 -2.43 -6.02
C TYR A 171 -22.01 -2.04 -7.13
N SER A 172 -21.08 -2.90 -7.47
CA SER A 172 -20.03 -2.61 -8.46
C SER A 172 -20.52 -2.59 -9.90
N GLY A 173 -21.59 -3.34 -10.22
CA GLY A 173 -22.06 -3.58 -11.59
C GLY A 173 -21.60 -4.93 -12.16
N LEU A 174 -20.75 -5.67 -11.44
CA LEU A 174 -20.29 -7.00 -11.84
C LEU A 174 -21.36 -8.07 -11.51
N PRO A 175 -21.34 -9.21 -12.21
CA PRO A 175 -22.14 -10.38 -11.83
C PRO A 175 -21.62 -10.98 -10.52
N GLU A 176 -22.36 -11.94 -9.96
CA GLU A 176 -21.89 -12.72 -8.82
C GLU A 176 -20.62 -13.49 -9.19
N LEU A 177 -19.55 -13.23 -8.45
CA LEU A 177 -18.26 -13.90 -8.62
C LEU A 177 -18.11 -15.05 -7.62
N ARG A 178 -17.24 -16.03 -7.96
CA ARG A 178 -16.99 -17.22 -7.12
C ARG A 178 -15.50 -17.56 -7.07
N ASN A 179 -15.11 -18.31 -6.04
CA ASN A 179 -13.74 -18.75 -5.81
C ASN A 179 -12.77 -17.55 -5.69
N PRO A 180 -12.79 -16.80 -4.58
CA PRO A 180 -11.91 -15.65 -4.37
C PRO A 180 -10.44 -16.09 -4.38
N ILE A 181 -9.60 -15.38 -5.11
CA ILE A 181 -8.16 -15.64 -5.23
C ILE A 181 -7.38 -14.54 -4.55
N LYS A 182 -7.47 -13.32 -5.08
CA LYS A 182 -6.68 -12.18 -4.61
C LYS A 182 -7.39 -10.86 -4.85
N VAL A 183 -7.27 -9.93 -3.92
CA VAL A 183 -7.50 -8.50 -4.16
C VAL A 183 -6.15 -7.80 -4.14
N LEU A 184 -5.90 -6.88 -5.05
CA LEU A 184 -4.63 -6.17 -5.09
C LEU A 184 -4.78 -4.72 -5.53
N HIS A 185 -4.24 -3.83 -4.71
CA HIS A 185 -3.93 -2.45 -5.06
C HIS A 185 -2.46 -2.20 -4.76
N THR A 186 -1.70 -1.75 -5.76
CA THR A 186 -0.24 -1.63 -5.63
C THR A 186 0.22 -0.38 -4.90
N GLY A 187 -0.71 0.42 -4.38
CA GLY A 187 -0.43 1.68 -3.71
C GLY A 187 -0.21 2.82 -4.72
N LYS A 188 0.65 3.77 -4.34
CA LYS A 188 0.99 4.91 -5.20
C LYS A 188 1.71 4.41 -6.45
N SER A 189 1.12 4.67 -7.61
CA SER A 189 1.66 4.34 -8.93
C SER A 189 1.65 5.58 -9.82
N THR A 190 2.62 5.68 -10.72
CA THR A 190 2.63 6.70 -11.79
C THR A 190 1.80 6.25 -12.99
N TYR A 191 1.68 4.95 -13.20
CA TYR A 191 1.10 4.36 -14.40
C TYR A 191 -0.20 3.63 -14.08
N ASN A 192 -1.32 4.33 -14.22
CA ASN A 192 -2.68 3.79 -14.20
C ASN A 192 -2.93 2.70 -13.14
N PRO A 193 -2.88 3.03 -11.84
CA PRO A 193 -3.11 2.05 -10.78
C PRO A 193 -4.53 1.51 -10.86
N LYS A 194 -4.68 0.21 -10.61
CA LYS A 194 -5.97 -0.49 -10.59
C LYS A 194 -6.18 -1.18 -9.25
N LEU A 195 -7.42 -1.31 -8.84
CA LEU A 195 -7.82 -2.21 -7.76
C LEU A 195 -8.36 -3.48 -8.41
N TRP A 196 -7.58 -4.53 -8.39
CA TRP A 196 -7.96 -5.83 -8.95
C TRP A 196 -8.73 -6.68 -7.95
N VAL A 197 -9.78 -7.31 -8.44
CA VAL A 197 -10.50 -8.42 -7.80
C VAL A 197 -10.33 -9.63 -8.69
N MET A 198 -9.54 -10.59 -8.23
CA MET A 198 -9.17 -11.80 -8.98
C MET A 198 -9.93 -13.00 -8.39
N THR A 199 -10.67 -13.70 -9.23
CA THR A 199 -11.50 -14.83 -8.84
C THR A 199 -11.44 -15.97 -9.86
N GLY A 200 -11.89 -17.15 -9.48
CA GLY A 200 -11.95 -18.30 -10.41
C GLY A 200 -13.07 -18.20 -11.45
N SER A 201 -14.00 -17.26 -11.31
CA SER A 201 -15.10 -17.03 -12.27
C SER A 201 -14.93 -15.75 -13.09
N GLY A 202 -13.79 -15.09 -13.01
CA GLY A 202 -13.48 -13.85 -13.71
C GLY A 202 -12.64 -12.92 -12.84
N SER A 203 -11.86 -12.06 -13.48
CA SER A 203 -11.00 -11.10 -12.77
C SER A 203 -11.17 -9.71 -13.36
N TYR A 204 -11.54 -8.78 -12.51
CA TYR A 204 -11.93 -7.43 -12.91
C TYR A 204 -11.21 -6.39 -12.06
N TYR A 205 -11.00 -5.20 -12.63
CA TYR A 205 -10.55 -4.06 -11.84
C TYR A 205 -11.69 -3.07 -11.61
N LEU A 206 -11.64 -2.40 -10.47
CA LEU A 206 -12.63 -1.42 -10.05
C LEU A 206 -12.12 -0.01 -10.29
N ASP A 207 -13.02 0.90 -10.64
CA ASP A 207 -12.75 2.34 -10.58
C ASP A 207 -12.42 2.76 -9.14
N LEU A 208 -11.34 3.49 -8.98
CA LEU A 208 -10.79 3.78 -7.66
C LEU A 208 -11.61 4.76 -6.81
N LEU A 209 -12.52 5.51 -7.39
CA LEU A 209 -13.37 6.46 -6.67
C LEU A 209 -14.76 5.91 -6.43
N SER A 210 -15.40 5.39 -7.47
CA SER A 210 -16.79 4.92 -7.45
C SER A 210 -16.92 3.46 -7.00
N MET A 211 -15.84 2.68 -7.01
CA MET A 211 -15.86 1.22 -6.83
C MET A 211 -16.75 0.50 -7.86
N LYS A 212 -17.06 1.13 -8.98
CA LYS A 212 -17.80 0.53 -10.09
C LYS A 212 -16.87 -0.24 -11.01
N SER A 213 -17.43 -1.18 -11.71
CA SER A 213 -16.78 -1.99 -12.74
C SER A 213 -17.83 -2.46 -13.75
N ASP A 214 -17.35 -3.02 -14.84
CA ASP A 214 -18.15 -3.75 -15.82
C ASP A 214 -17.34 -4.88 -16.45
N LEU A 215 -17.95 -5.67 -17.31
CA LEU A 215 -17.30 -6.84 -17.92
C LEU A 215 -16.13 -6.47 -18.86
N SER A 216 -16.04 -5.21 -19.29
CA SER A 216 -14.89 -4.73 -20.09
C SER A 216 -13.69 -4.32 -19.23
N MET A 217 -13.87 -4.14 -17.94
CA MET A 217 -12.79 -3.79 -17.00
C MET A 217 -12.04 -5.06 -16.54
N CYS A 218 -11.48 -5.81 -17.48
CA CYS A 218 -10.84 -7.11 -17.29
C CYS A 218 -9.46 -7.17 -17.96
N PHE A 219 -8.75 -8.29 -17.77
CA PHE A 219 -7.40 -8.45 -18.35
C PHE A 219 -7.42 -8.53 -19.88
N GLU A 220 -8.44 -9.13 -20.47
CA GLU A 220 -8.56 -9.27 -21.94
C GLU A 220 -8.55 -7.93 -22.68
N THR A 221 -9.09 -6.88 -22.08
CA THR A 221 -9.17 -5.55 -22.72
C THR A 221 -7.84 -4.79 -22.72
N ILE A 222 -6.89 -5.21 -21.89
CA ILE A 222 -5.54 -4.63 -21.83
C ILE A 222 -4.50 -5.48 -22.59
N ARG A 223 -4.91 -6.57 -23.21
CA ARG A 223 -4.07 -7.31 -24.17
C ARG A 223 -4.14 -6.68 -25.55
N LEU A 224 -2.97 -6.46 -26.16
CA LEU A 224 -2.88 -5.94 -27.54
C LEU A 224 -3.21 -7.00 -28.58
N ILE A 225 -2.95 -8.25 -28.28
CA ILE A 225 -3.13 -9.40 -29.17
C ILE A 225 -4.10 -10.37 -28.52
N PRO A 226 -5.04 -10.96 -29.28
CA PRO A 226 -5.91 -12.01 -28.76
C PRO A 226 -5.11 -13.11 -28.06
N GLY A 227 -5.61 -13.58 -26.91
CA GLY A 227 -4.93 -14.58 -26.11
C GLY A 227 -4.67 -15.88 -26.91
N ILE A 228 -3.54 -16.49 -26.62
CA ILE A 228 -3.16 -17.78 -27.22
C ILE A 228 -4.12 -18.87 -26.76
N SER A 229 -4.63 -18.76 -25.53
CA SER A 229 -5.49 -19.74 -24.85
C SER A 229 -6.98 -19.37 -24.85
N GLY A 230 -7.40 -18.36 -25.63
CA GLY A 230 -8.77 -17.85 -25.62
C GLY A 230 -9.02 -16.91 -24.43
N GLU A 231 -10.13 -17.07 -23.74
CA GLU A 231 -10.47 -16.29 -22.54
C GLU A 231 -9.53 -16.63 -21.38
N GLU A 232 -8.95 -15.61 -20.76
CA GLU A 232 -7.97 -15.73 -19.68
C GLU A 232 -8.29 -14.72 -18.57
N HIS A 233 -8.16 -15.15 -17.31
CA HIS A 233 -8.37 -14.29 -16.16
C HIS A 233 -7.07 -14.12 -15.39
N ALA A 234 -6.76 -12.88 -14.98
CA ALA A 234 -5.61 -12.64 -14.12
C ALA A 234 -5.79 -13.31 -12.75
N VAL A 235 -4.80 -14.06 -12.30
CA VAL A 235 -4.76 -14.68 -10.95
C VAL A 235 -3.64 -14.12 -10.10
N GLU A 236 -2.69 -13.42 -10.72
CA GLU A 236 -1.59 -12.74 -10.07
C GLU A 236 -1.24 -11.47 -10.83
N GLN A 237 -0.89 -10.41 -10.11
CA GLN A 237 -0.25 -9.21 -10.63
C GLN A 237 1.03 -8.93 -9.86
N PHE A 238 2.07 -8.51 -10.53
CA PHE A 238 3.33 -8.09 -9.92
C PHE A 238 3.83 -6.76 -10.53
N PRO A 239 4.56 -5.93 -9.75
CA PRO A 239 4.85 -6.04 -8.32
C PRO A 239 3.60 -5.84 -7.46
N HIS A 240 3.64 -6.30 -6.20
CA HIS A 240 2.57 -6.05 -5.22
C HIS A 240 2.63 -4.63 -4.62
N ILE A 241 3.75 -3.95 -4.74
CA ILE A 241 3.95 -2.57 -4.28
C ILE A 241 4.64 -1.75 -5.36
N CYS A 242 4.26 -0.47 -5.45
CA CYS A 242 4.87 0.48 -6.39
C CYS A 242 5.75 1.53 -5.72
N ALA A 243 5.81 1.55 -4.38
CA ALA A 243 6.66 2.49 -3.63
C ALA A 243 7.13 1.87 -2.31
N TYR A 244 8.34 2.21 -1.88
CA TYR A 244 8.93 1.78 -0.62
C TYR A 244 9.71 2.93 0.01
N ASN A 245 9.52 3.18 1.33
CA ASN A 245 10.22 4.22 2.09
C ASN A 245 10.20 5.62 1.44
N GLY A 246 9.06 6.03 0.88
CA GLY A 246 8.92 7.34 0.24
C GLY A 246 9.59 7.47 -1.12
N ALA A 247 10.31 6.45 -1.60
CA ALA A 247 10.81 6.40 -2.97
C ALA A 247 9.62 6.27 -3.93
N THR A 248 9.65 7.06 -4.98
CA THR A 248 8.60 7.08 -5.99
C THR A 248 8.73 5.89 -6.92
N THR A 249 7.68 5.11 -7.05
CA THR A 249 7.37 4.16 -8.11
C THR A 249 8.42 3.10 -8.43
N TYR A 250 8.12 1.86 -8.08
CA TYR A 250 8.81 0.68 -8.60
C TYR A 250 8.02 -0.02 -9.71
N ASP A 251 7.03 0.65 -10.28
CA ASP A 251 6.13 0.12 -11.30
C ASP A 251 6.51 0.49 -12.75
N TYR A 252 7.82 0.71 -13.00
CA TYR A 252 8.33 0.80 -14.36
C TYR A 252 8.06 -0.47 -15.16
N TYR A 253 7.93 -1.60 -14.46
CA TYR A 253 7.64 -2.91 -15.01
C TYR A 253 6.47 -3.53 -14.27
N ARG A 254 5.56 -4.13 -15.01
CA ARG A 254 4.35 -4.76 -14.47
C ARG A 254 4.03 -6.04 -15.24
N GLY A 255 3.46 -7.01 -14.57
CA GLY A 255 3.04 -8.24 -15.21
C GLY A 255 1.87 -8.92 -14.53
N TYR A 256 1.33 -9.89 -15.24
CA TYR A 256 0.24 -10.75 -14.79
C TYR A 256 0.55 -12.21 -15.08
N ILE A 257 0.04 -13.08 -14.22
CA ILE A 257 -0.09 -14.51 -14.50
C ILE A 257 -1.58 -14.80 -14.59
N THR A 258 -1.97 -15.61 -15.57
CA THR A 258 -3.38 -15.94 -15.81
C THR A 258 -3.73 -17.34 -15.30
N ASP A 259 -5.02 -17.64 -15.23
CA ASP A 259 -5.57 -18.96 -14.89
C ASP A 259 -5.15 -20.05 -15.88
N LYS A 260 -4.79 -19.67 -17.12
CA LYS A 260 -4.22 -20.59 -18.12
C LYS A 260 -2.72 -20.84 -17.93
N GLY A 261 -2.10 -20.12 -16.98
CA GLY A 261 -0.67 -20.18 -16.72
C GLY A 261 0.19 -19.39 -17.69
N ASN A 262 -0.39 -18.42 -18.38
CA ASN A 262 0.39 -17.50 -19.20
C ASN A 262 0.98 -16.38 -18.35
N LEU A 263 2.23 -16.00 -18.68
CA LEU A 263 3.00 -14.93 -18.03
C LEU A 263 3.12 -13.74 -18.95
N TYR A 264 2.48 -12.64 -18.59
CA TYR A 264 2.59 -11.38 -19.31
C TYR A 264 3.44 -10.40 -18.52
N TYR A 265 4.33 -9.67 -19.21
CA TYR A 265 5.25 -8.74 -18.57
C TYR A 265 5.49 -7.56 -19.51
N THR A 266 5.33 -6.33 -19.03
CA THR A 266 5.45 -5.11 -19.83
C THR A 266 6.18 -4.02 -19.09
N ALA A 267 6.59 -2.98 -19.83
CA ALA A 267 7.10 -1.72 -19.31
C ALA A 267 6.04 -0.63 -19.51
N PRO A 268 5.20 -0.32 -18.50
CA PRO A 268 4.15 0.69 -18.63
C PRO A 268 4.62 2.07 -19.10
N ILE A 269 5.87 2.43 -18.83
CA ILE A 269 6.48 3.69 -19.30
C ILE A 269 6.50 3.79 -20.84
N PHE A 270 6.57 2.66 -21.55
CA PHE A 270 6.62 2.63 -23.02
C PHE A 270 5.30 2.14 -23.65
N MET A 271 4.66 1.17 -23.01
CA MET A 271 3.50 0.47 -23.55
C MET A 271 2.18 0.92 -22.91
N GLY A 272 2.21 1.88 -21.97
CA GLY A 272 1.08 2.11 -21.08
C GLY A 272 0.84 0.87 -20.21
N ASP A 273 -0.42 0.55 -19.97
CA ASP A 273 -0.79 -0.66 -19.23
C ASP A 273 -1.34 -1.73 -20.21
N PHE A 274 -0.62 -1.92 -21.34
CA PHE A 274 -0.99 -2.90 -22.36
C PHE A 274 0.03 -4.02 -22.43
N TYR A 275 -0.44 -5.21 -22.79
CA TYR A 275 0.31 -6.46 -22.77
C TYR A 275 0.26 -7.13 -24.14
N ASP A 276 1.42 -7.54 -24.62
CA ASP A 276 1.60 -8.21 -25.89
C ASP A 276 1.56 -9.74 -25.70
N TYR A 277 2.51 -10.48 -26.24
CA TYR A 277 2.58 -11.93 -26.11
C TYR A 277 3.02 -12.36 -24.70
N PRO A 278 2.58 -13.55 -24.25
CA PRO A 278 3.11 -14.13 -23.01
C PRO A 278 4.57 -14.58 -23.18
N LEU A 279 5.35 -14.47 -22.11
CA LEU A 279 6.78 -14.78 -22.08
C LEU A 279 7.12 -16.15 -21.50
N ASN A 280 6.15 -16.98 -21.20
CA ASN A 280 6.33 -18.33 -20.66
C ASN A 280 6.75 -19.35 -21.74
N CYS A 281 7.71 -18.97 -22.59
CA CYS A 281 8.31 -19.79 -23.64
C CYS A 281 9.84 -19.62 -23.65
N THR A 282 10.57 -20.59 -24.20
CA THR A 282 12.05 -20.55 -24.31
C THR A 282 12.56 -20.33 -25.73
N ILE A 283 11.66 -20.35 -26.70
CA ILE A 283 11.88 -19.97 -28.10
C ILE A 283 11.06 -18.69 -28.31
N LYS A 284 11.50 -17.84 -29.22
CA LYS A 284 10.78 -16.62 -29.54
C LYS A 284 9.30 -16.91 -29.82
N TYR A 285 8.39 -16.18 -29.19
CA TYR A 285 6.94 -16.44 -29.26
C TYR A 285 6.36 -16.40 -30.69
N THR A 286 7.01 -15.72 -31.63
CA THR A 286 6.61 -15.71 -33.06
C THR A 286 7.07 -16.91 -33.85
N ASP A 287 7.91 -17.78 -33.28
CA ASP A 287 8.36 -19.01 -33.92
C ASP A 287 7.23 -20.07 -33.86
N PRO A 288 6.88 -20.72 -34.96
CA PRO A 288 5.87 -21.78 -34.97
C PRO A 288 6.18 -22.95 -34.04
N ALA A 289 7.46 -23.14 -33.66
CA ALA A 289 7.89 -24.16 -32.70
C ALA A 289 7.82 -23.70 -31.23
N ALA A 290 7.38 -22.47 -30.96
CA ALA A 290 7.27 -21.97 -29.59
C ALA A 290 6.21 -22.75 -28.79
N VAL A 291 6.62 -23.21 -27.61
CA VAL A 291 5.75 -23.88 -26.64
C VAL A 291 5.61 -22.95 -25.43
N PHE A 292 4.36 -22.67 -25.05
CA PHE A 292 4.04 -21.90 -23.85
C PHE A 292 3.84 -22.88 -22.69
N TYR A 293 4.72 -22.78 -21.68
CA TYR A 293 4.72 -23.66 -20.52
C TYR A 293 3.80 -23.08 -19.43
N LYS A 294 3.17 -23.95 -18.66
CA LYS A 294 2.28 -23.53 -17.59
C LYS A 294 3.06 -22.93 -16.44
N THR A 295 2.86 -21.62 -16.18
CA THR A 295 3.50 -20.88 -15.09
C THR A 295 2.77 -21.12 -13.77
N ALA A 296 3.52 -21.37 -12.69
CA ALA A 296 2.96 -21.31 -11.33
C ALA A 296 2.48 -19.88 -11.01
N PRO A 297 1.45 -19.70 -10.15
CA PRO A 297 0.88 -18.38 -9.87
C PRO A 297 1.75 -17.53 -8.92
N TYR A 298 3.07 -17.55 -9.13
CA TYR A 298 4.07 -16.85 -8.33
C TYR A 298 5.13 -16.22 -9.24
N ALA A 299 5.29 -14.89 -9.12
CA ALA A 299 6.35 -14.15 -9.82
C ALA A 299 7.41 -13.71 -8.80
N MET A 300 8.63 -14.20 -8.90
CA MET A 300 9.72 -13.90 -7.99
C MET A 300 10.54 -12.72 -8.51
N HIS A 301 10.61 -11.64 -7.73
CA HIS A 301 11.26 -10.39 -8.12
C HIS A 301 11.67 -9.55 -6.90
N TYR A 302 12.31 -8.42 -7.11
CA TYR A 302 12.62 -7.45 -6.06
C TYR A 302 11.39 -6.86 -5.39
N MET A 303 11.54 -6.53 -4.10
CA MET A 303 10.54 -5.80 -3.32
C MET A 303 10.90 -4.34 -3.08
N LYS A 304 12.19 -3.98 -3.00
CA LYS A 304 12.66 -2.63 -2.61
C LYS A 304 13.09 -1.77 -3.78
N SER A 305 12.92 -2.22 -5.02
CA SER A 305 13.31 -1.52 -6.23
C SER A 305 12.46 -1.97 -7.41
N SER A 306 12.59 -1.29 -8.55
CA SER A 306 12.03 -1.75 -9.82
C SER A 306 12.53 -3.15 -10.15
N ILE A 307 11.67 -3.95 -10.74
CA ILE A 307 12.00 -5.31 -11.15
C ILE A 307 13.17 -5.26 -12.14
N SER A 308 14.30 -5.88 -11.81
CA SER A 308 15.45 -6.00 -12.71
C SER A 308 15.61 -7.39 -13.31
N GLY A 309 14.88 -8.35 -12.78
CA GLY A 309 14.80 -9.74 -13.23
C GLY A 309 13.56 -10.37 -12.66
N LEU A 310 12.88 -11.13 -13.48
CA LEU A 310 11.69 -11.88 -13.13
C LEU A 310 12.01 -13.36 -13.24
N ILE A 311 11.80 -14.11 -12.15
CA ILE A 311 11.91 -15.56 -12.13
C ILE A 311 10.50 -16.13 -11.96
N TRP A 312 10.18 -17.13 -12.76
CA TRP A 312 8.94 -17.87 -12.70
C TRP A 312 9.19 -19.37 -12.75
N TYR A 313 8.20 -20.15 -12.37
CA TYR A 313 8.32 -21.61 -12.32
C TYR A 313 7.46 -22.28 -13.38
N ASP A 314 8.10 -23.09 -14.22
CA ASP A 314 7.50 -23.95 -15.24
C ASP A 314 6.98 -25.24 -14.57
N LEU A 315 5.66 -25.35 -14.46
CA LEU A 315 4.98 -26.51 -13.86
C LEU A 315 5.03 -27.77 -14.72
N ASP A 316 5.25 -27.62 -16.03
CA ASP A 316 5.29 -28.76 -16.95
C ASP A 316 6.62 -29.49 -16.89
N ASN A 317 7.69 -28.80 -16.49
CA ASN A 317 9.06 -29.34 -16.49
C ASN A 317 9.76 -29.19 -15.13
N ASP A 318 9.10 -28.78 -14.07
CA ASP A 318 9.67 -28.60 -12.72
C ASP A 318 10.97 -27.77 -12.71
N ARG A 319 10.96 -26.57 -13.27
CA ARG A 319 12.16 -25.72 -13.36
C ARG A 319 11.85 -24.23 -13.21
N PHE A 320 12.83 -23.48 -12.73
CA PHE A 320 12.80 -22.02 -12.73
C PHE A 320 13.38 -21.49 -14.04
N LEU A 321 12.72 -20.45 -14.57
CA LEU A 321 13.10 -19.72 -15.76
C LEU A 321 13.17 -18.21 -15.44
N SER A 322 13.93 -17.46 -16.24
CA SER A 322 14.07 -16.02 -16.08
C SER A 322 13.52 -15.27 -17.29
N ALA A 323 12.63 -14.31 -17.05
CA ALA A 323 12.25 -13.28 -18.02
C ALA A 323 13.02 -12.01 -17.69
N THR A 324 14.13 -11.73 -18.39
CA THR A 324 15.05 -10.64 -18.07
C THR A 324 14.60 -9.29 -18.57
N SER A 325 13.64 -9.25 -19.51
CA SER A 325 13.16 -8.00 -20.12
C SER A 325 11.64 -8.03 -20.30
N PRO A 326 10.93 -6.97 -19.91
CA PRO A 326 9.50 -6.83 -20.15
C PRO A 326 9.13 -6.62 -21.64
N VAL A 327 10.13 -6.28 -22.46
CA VAL A 327 10.00 -6.18 -23.93
C VAL A 327 10.75 -7.32 -24.62
N GLY A 328 11.03 -8.39 -23.89
CA GLY A 328 11.63 -9.61 -24.42
C GLY A 328 10.64 -10.42 -25.25
N ASP A 329 11.16 -11.39 -25.98
CA ASP A 329 10.37 -12.28 -26.83
C ASP A 329 10.33 -13.74 -26.33
N LYS A 330 11.02 -14.03 -25.21
CA LYS A 330 11.11 -15.34 -24.57
C LYS A 330 11.72 -15.24 -23.19
N SER A 331 11.59 -16.30 -22.42
CA SER A 331 12.33 -16.55 -21.17
C SER A 331 13.60 -17.37 -21.41
N THR A 332 14.52 -17.35 -20.45
CA THR A 332 15.81 -18.02 -20.51
C THR A 332 15.91 -19.09 -19.41
N ALA A 333 16.44 -20.25 -19.74
CA ALA A 333 16.77 -21.28 -18.77
C ALA A 333 17.94 -20.81 -17.88
N LEU A 334 17.85 -21.12 -16.59
CA LEU A 334 18.89 -20.81 -15.61
C LEU A 334 19.88 -21.97 -15.53
N THR A 335 21.17 -21.64 -15.35
CA THR A 335 22.25 -22.63 -15.33
C THR A 335 22.50 -23.11 -13.91
N ASP A 336 22.69 -24.41 -13.76
CA ASP A 336 23.07 -25.11 -12.52
C ASP A 336 24.57 -25.44 -12.50
N LYS A 337 25.14 -25.41 -11.30
CA LYS A 337 26.51 -25.86 -11.01
C LYS A 337 26.46 -26.90 -9.88
N ASP A 338 27.36 -27.85 -9.86
CA ASP A 338 27.43 -28.90 -8.83
C ASP A 338 27.60 -28.37 -7.40
N THR A 339 28.17 -27.16 -7.27
CA THR A 339 28.40 -26.48 -5.98
C THR A 339 27.21 -25.64 -5.50
N ASP A 340 26.15 -25.56 -6.29
CA ASP A 340 24.98 -24.72 -5.94
C ASP A 340 24.19 -25.34 -4.77
N PRO A 341 23.60 -24.52 -3.91
CA PRO A 341 22.82 -25.02 -2.76
C PRO A 341 21.53 -25.76 -3.18
N PHE A 342 21.03 -25.49 -4.39
CA PHE A 342 19.86 -26.15 -4.97
C PHE A 342 19.88 -26.00 -6.50
N PRO A 343 19.21 -26.90 -7.25
CA PRO A 343 19.10 -26.76 -8.70
C PRO A 343 17.97 -25.79 -9.08
N TRP A 344 18.14 -25.02 -10.16
CA TRP A 344 17.05 -24.35 -10.87
C TRP A 344 16.16 -25.34 -11.63
N ASN A 345 16.78 -26.38 -12.19
CA ASN A 345 16.06 -27.47 -12.84
C ASN A 345 15.83 -28.62 -11.84
N ASN A 346 14.60 -28.71 -11.35
CA ASN A 346 14.23 -29.61 -10.26
C ASN A 346 13.77 -31.00 -10.73
N LYS A 347 13.57 -31.20 -12.01
CA LYS A 347 13.08 -32.49 -12.57
C LYS A 347 13.96 -33.67 -12.16
N ALA A 348 15.28 -33.54 -12.30
CA ALA A 348 16.23 -34.61 -11.93
C ALA A 348 16.33 -34.84 -10.41
N SER A 349 15.98 -33.82 -9.59
CA SER A 349 15.99 -33.90 -8.12
C SER A 349 14.64 -34.38 -7.54
N ASN A 350 13.65 -34.68 -8.38
CA ASN A 350 12.29 -35.04 -7.97
C ASN A 350 11.65 -34.01 -7.01
N ARG A 351 11.78 -32.73 -7.33
CA ARG A 351 11.21 -31.64 -6.53
C ARG A 351 10.25 -30.81 -7.35
N THR A 352 9.11 -30.49 -6.78
CA THR A 352 8.12 -29.60 -7.40
C THR A 352 7.79 -28.43 -6.48
N LEU A 353 7.41 -27.29 -7.06
CA LEU A 353 7.04 -26.07 -6.33
C LEU A 353 5.69 -26.24 -5.64
N VAL A 354 5.63 -25.82 -4.38
CA VAL A 354 4.39 -25.70 -3.58
C VAL A 354 3.95 -24.26 -3.45
N TYR A 355 4.92 -23.35 -3.19
CA TYR A 355 4.63 -21.94 -2.91
C TYR A 355 5.82 -21.04 -3.26
N GLY A 356 5.54 -19.80 -3.62
CA GLY A 356 6.55 -18.79 -3.89
C GLY A 356 6.17 -17.45 -3.30
N GLU A 357 7.15 -16.72 -2.71
CA GLU A 357 6.93 -15.42 -2.06
C GLU A 357 8.14 -14.51 -2.19
N ASN A 358 7.88 -13.21 -2.34
CA ASN A 358 8.89 -12.15 -2.29
C ASN A 358 8.85 -11.46 -0.93
N THR A 359 10.02 -11.19 -0.36
CA THR A 359 10.15 -10.59 0.95
C THR A 359 11.10 -9.40 0.96
N PHE A 360 11.09 -8.64 2.05
CA PHE A 360 12.08 -7.59 2.33
C PHE A 360 13.36 -8.13 2.98
N ASN A 361 13.53 -9.45 3.09
CA ASN A 361 14.72 -10.07 3.66
C ASN A 361 15.97 -9.75 2.84
N THR A 362 17.00 -9.19 3.49
CA THR A 362 18.25 -8.74 2.83
C THR A 362 19.46 -9.61 3.12
N ASP A 363 19.27 -10.75 3.78
CA ASP A 363 20.37 -11.64 4.13
C ASP A 363 21.17 -12.11 2.93
N GLY A 364 22.46 -12.34 3.15
CA GLY A 364 23.36 -12.82 2.10
C GLY A 364 23.68 -11.75 1.05
N GLY A 365 23.47 -10.47 1.35
CA GLY A 365 23.78 -9.34 0.45
C GLY A 365 22.70 -9.08 -0.62
N SER A 366 21.46 -9.48 -0.38
CA SER A 366 20.31 -9.23 -1.26
C SER A 366 19.64 -7.90 -0.93
N THR A 367 20.23 -6.79 -1.33
CA THR A 367 19.85 -5.42 -0.93
C THR A 367 18.39 -5.05 -1.20
N ASN A 368 17.76 -5.63 -2.23
CA ASN A 368 16.39 -5.34 -2.64
C ASN A 368 15.36 -6.40 -2.23
N GLY A 369 15.76 -7.37 -1.43
CA GLY A 369 14.90 -8.43 -0.90
C GLY A 369 15.13 -9.80 -1.55
N ASN A 370 15.02 -10.85 -0.75
CA ASN A 370 15.07 -12.24 -1.19
C ASN A 370 13.69 -12.76 -1.56
N SER A 371 13.65 -13.67 -2.53
CA SER A 371 12.50 -14.53 -2.80
C SER A 371 12.70 -15.88 -2.15
N PHE A 372 11.58 -16.50 -1.73
CA PHE A 372 11.53 -17.84 -1.16
C PHE A 372 10.65 -18.74 -2.01
N ALA A 373 11.05 -20.01 -2.11
CA ALA A 373 10.23 -21.04 -2.72
C ALA A 373 10.17 -22.25 -1.80
N VAL A 374 8.96 -22.74 -1.53
CA VAL A 374 8.74 -24.02 -0.86
C VAL A 374 8.67 -25.10 -1.90
N MET A 375 9.57 -26.06 -1.80
CA MET A 375 9.64 -27.24 -2.68
C MET A 375 9.28 -28.49 -1.91
N LYS A 376 8.58 -29.42 -2.54
CA LYS A 376 8.36 -30.78 -1.99
C LYS A 376 8.96 -31.83 -2.90
N SER A 377 9.43 -32.92 -2.28
CA SER A 377 9.83 -34.10 -3.04
C SER A 377 8.61 -34.83 -3.62
N THR A 378 8.72 -35.28 -4.86
CA THR A 378 7.72 -36.18 -5.48
C THR A 378 8.00 -37.63 -5.17
N ALA A 379 9.20 -37.96 -4.61
CA ALA A 379 9.64 -39.31 -4.28
C ALA A 379 9.60 -39.64 -2.77
N SER A 380 9.43 -38.62 -1.90
CA SER A 380 9.41 -38.77 -0.44
C SER A 380 8.61 -37.65 0.22
N ASN A 381 8.50 -37.68 1.56
CA ASN A 381 7.85 -36.61 2.33
C ASN A 381 8.77 -35.39 2.60
N ALA A 382 9.96 -35.34 1.97
CA ALA A 382 10.90 -34.26 2.19
C ALA A 382 10.39 -32.92 1.59
N SER A 383 10.63 -31.85 2.31
CA SER A 383 10.34 -30.50 1.86
C SER A 383 11.57 -29.60 2.02
N TYR A 384 11.65 -28.58 1.21
CA TYR A 384 12.80 -27.70 1.16
C TYR A 384 12.34 -26.25 1.05
N ILE A 385 13.12 -25.33 1.62
CA ILE A 385 12.96 -23.89 1.46
C ILE A 385 14.16 -23.41 0.66
N TYR A 386 13.92 -22.92 -0.56
CA TYR A 386 14.92 -22.25 -1.39
C TYR A 386 14.88 -20.76 -1.12
N LYS A 387 16.03 -20.15 -0.93
CA LYS A 387 16.21 -18.71 -0.79
C LYS A 387 17.12 -18.23 -1.91
N PHE A 388 16.71 -17.20 -2.63
CA PHE A 388 17.45 -16.64 -3.75
C PHE A 388 17.16 -15.16 -3.97
N TYR A 389 18.08 -14.51 -4.68
CA TYR A 389 17.97 -13.11 -5.07
C TYR A 389 17.57 -13.01 -6.54
N ALA A 390 16.34 -12.59 -6.83
CA ALA A 390 15.76 -12.55 -8.16
C ALA A 390 16.17 -11.29 -8.92
N THR A 391 17.37 -11.27 -9.48
CA THR A 391 17.93 -10.18 -10.28
C THR A 391 17.94 -10.57 -11.76
N SER A 392 18.44 -9.66 -12.63
CA SER A 392 18.76 -9.99 -14.04
C SER A 392 19.78 -11.13 -14.17
N THR A 393 20.63 -11.30 -13.16
CA THR A 393 21.52 -12.47 -12.98
C THR A 393 21.19 -13.08 -11.63
N PRO A 394 20.26 -14.03 -11.55
CA PRO A 394 19.77 -14.58 -10.28
C PRO A 394 20.88 -15.25 -9.46
N VAL A 395 20.81 -15.06 -8.13
CA VAL A 395 21.80 -15.62 -7.21
C VAL A 395 21.11 -16.54 -6.22
N LYS A 396 21.48 -17.83 -6.22
CA LYS A 396 21.08 -18.80 -5.21
C LYS A 396 21.74 -18.42 -3.87
N ARG A 397 20.95 -18.41 -2.79
CA ARG A 397 21.46 -18.07 -1.45
C ARG A 397 21.58 -19.30 -0.57
N SER A 398 20.49 -20.00 -0.33
CA SER A 398 20.46 -21.15 0.58
C SER A 398 19.37 -22.15 0.19
N CYS A 399 19.57 -23.39 0.59
CA CYS A 399 18.56 -24.43 0.62
C CYS A 399 18.46 -24.93 2.06
N TYR A 400 17.28 -24.85 2.64
CA TYR A 400 17.01 -25.41 3.97
C TYR A 400 16.16 -26.67 3.80
N THR A 401 16.64 -27.79 4.32
CA THR A 401 15.84 -29.01 4.39
C THR A 401 14.92 -28.92 5.60
N VAL A 402 13.62 -29.04 5.39
CA VAL A 402 12.64 -29.03 6.48
C VAL A 402 12.67 -30.36 7.20
N SER A 403 12.82 -30.34 8.53
CA SER A 403 12.81 -31.56 9.33
C SER A 403 11.46 -32.26 9.29
N THR A 404 11.40 -33.40 8.72
CA THR A 404 10.17 -34.23 8.62
C THR A 404 9.69 -34.75 9.96
N SER A 405 10.57 -34.84 10.97
CA SER A 405 10.22 -35.22 12.34
C SER A 405 9.57 -34.06 13.11
N LEU A 406 9.96 -32.80 12.82
CA LEU A 406 9.41 -31.62 13.47
C LEU A 406 8.17 -31.10 12.74
N ALA A 407 8.17 -31.08 11.42
CA ALA A 407 7.10 -30.54 10.57
C ALA A 407 6.72 -31.54 9.45
N PRO A 408 6.12 -32.70 9.78
CA PRO A 408 5.86 -33.77 8.84
C PRO A 408 4.91 -33.41 7.69
N ASN A 409 4.07 -32.42 7.92
CA ASN A 409 3.02 -31.98 6.99
C ASN A 409 3.34 -30.66 6.26
N PHE A 410 4.56 -30.15 6.41
CA PHE A 410 4.96 -28.85 5.85
C PHE A 410 4.72 -28.76 4.34
N GLY A 411 5.14 -29.76 3.57
CA GLY A 411 4.95 -29.79 2.11
C GLY A 411 3.50 -29.99 1.64
N SER A 412 2.55 -30.20 2.57
CA SER A 412 1.11 -30.32 2.30
C SER A 412 0.32 -29.15 2.84
N ALA A 413 0.99 -28.11 3.34
CA ALA A 413 0.35 -26.89 3.82
C ALA A 413 -0.31 -26.13 2.67
N THR A 414 -1.39 -25.41 2.98
CA THR A 414 -2.20 -24.68 1.99
C THR A 414 -1.79 -23.22 1.82
N ASN A 415 -1.20 -22.63 2.86
CA ASN A 415 -0.78 -21.23 2.90
C ASN A 415 0.56 -21.14 3.62
N PHE A 416 1.39 -20.21 3.16
CA PHE A 416 2.68 -19.90 3.78
C PHE A 416 2.84 -18.39 3.90
N ALA A 417 3.67 -17.93 4.84
CA ALA A 417 4.08 -16.53 4.96
C ALA A 417 5.48 -16.45 5.58
N PHE A 418 6.43 -15.86 4.85
CA PHE A 418 7.82 -15.74 5.27
C PHE A 418 8.08 -14.41 5.97
N SER A 419 8.68 -14.46 7.17
CA SER A 419 9.18 -13.26 7.84
C SER A 419 10.34 -12.65 7.04
N SER A 420 10.31 -11.33 6.89
CA SER A 420 11.40 -10.58 6.26
C SER A 420 12.60 -10.39 7.19
N LEU A 421 12.38 -10.39 8.50
CA LEU A 421 13.40 -10.08 9.51
C LEU A 421 13.97 -11.32 10.21
N ARG A 422 13.28 -12.47 10.14
CA ARG A 422 13.65 -13.69 10.88
C ARG A 422 13.60 -14.92 9.98
N THR A 423 14.35 -15.96 10.36
CA THR A 423 14.35 -17.28 9.70
C THR A 423 13.14 -18.11 10.11
N ILE A 424 11.94 -17.53 9.95
CA ILE A 424 10.67 -18.14 10.34
C ILE A 424 9.72 -18.09 9.15
N VAL A 425 8.99 -19.19 8.96
CA VAL A 425 7.87 -19.27 8.06
C VAL A 425 6.64 -19.74 8.81
N PHE A 426 5.53 -19.02 8.67
CA PHE A 426 4.23 -19.48 9.12
C PHE A 426 3.56 -20.29 8.03
N TYR A 427 2.82 -21.34 8.41
CA TYR A 427 2.10 -22.15 7.46
C TYR A 427 0.79 -22.70 8.04
N VAL A 428 -0.17 -22.97 7.16
CA VAL A 428 -1.49 -23.49 7.54
C VAL A 428 -1.61 -24.93 7.06
N TYR A 429 -1.87 -25.82 8.00
CA TYR A 429 -2.20 -27.22 7.71
C TYR A 429 -3.44 -27.64 8.49
N ASN A 430 -4.40 -28.27 7.81
CA ASN A 430 -5.71 -28.66 8.38
C ASN A 430 -6.40 -27.48 9.11
N ASN A 431 -6.36 -26.30 8.49
CA ASN A 431 -6.93 -25.04 9.01
C ASN A 431 -6.32 -24.55 10.34
N LYS A 432 -5.20 -25.10 10.77
CA LYS A 432 -4.44 -24.66 11.95
C LYS A 432 -3.18 -23.93 11.55
N LEU A 433 -2.78 -22.95 12.35
CA LEU A 433 -1.56 -22.18 12.16
C LEU A 433 -0.39 -22.83 12.89
N TYR A 434 0.70 -22.97 12.16
CA TYR A 434 2.01 -23.38 12.65
C TYR A 434 3.06 -22.35 12.27
N ALA A 435 4.17 -22.34 13.01
CA ALA A 435 5.38 -21.61 12.64
C ALA A 435 6.57 -22.54 12.66
N TYR A 436 7.41 -22.48 11.62
CA TYR A 436 8.64 -23.26 11.54
C TYR A 436 9.85 -22.31 11.52
N ASN A 437 10.71 -22.46 12.55
CA ASN A 437 12.04 -21.87 12.54
C ASN A 437 12.96 -22.76 11.71
N TYR A 438 13.44 -22.25 10.57
CA TYR A 438 14.33 -22.97 9.66
C TYR A 438 15.80 -22.56 9.79
N ASN A 439 16.17 -21.84 10.87
CA ASN A 439 17.56 -21.48 11.13
C ASN A 439 18.36 -22.74 11.47
N PRO A 440 19.46 -23.07 10.73
CA PRO A 440 20.23 -24.29 10.95
C PRO A 440 20.73 -24.44 12.40
N GLY A 441 20.45 -25.59 12.99
CA GLY A 441 20.78 -25.89 14.40
C GLY A 441 19.79 -25.35 15.45
N TYR A 442 18.76 -24.63 15.01
CA TYR A 442 17.69 -24.09 15.85
C TYR A 442 16.30 -24.42 15.31
N GLU A 443 16.22 -25.48 14.48
CA GLU A 443 14.97 -25.88 13.85
C GLU A 443 13.95 -26.31 14.91
N GLN A 444 12.78 -25.71 14.83
CA GLN A 444 11.67 -26.01 15.72
C GLN A 444 10.33 -25.68 15.03
N ASN A 445 9.32 -26.48 15.34
CA ASN A 445 7.96 -26.26 14.88
C ASN A 445 7.07 -25.89 16.08
N PHE A 446 6.26 -24.86 15.91
CA PHE A 446 5.39 -24.31 16.95
C PHE A 446 3.93 -24.40 16.52
N ASP A 447 3.07 -24.92 17.39
CA ASP A 447 1.62 -24.79 17.25
C ASP A 447 1.20 -23.40 17.76
N MET A 448 0.59 -22.61 16.90
CA MET A 448 0.21 -21.22 17.21
C MET A 448 -1.23 -21.10 17.72
N THR A 449 -1.92 -22.18 18.01
CA THR A 449 -3.32 -22.22 18.46
C THR A 449 -3.55 -21.37 19.74
N SER A 450 -2.57 -21.33 20.65
CA SER A 450 -2.67 -20.50 21.88
C SER A 450 -2.82 -19.01 21.61
N TYR A 451 -2.35 -18.51 20.47
CA TYR A 451 -2.44 -17.09 20.09
C TYR A 451 -3.70 -16.74 19.31
N ILE A 452 -4.20 -17.68 18.48
CA ILE A 452 -5.27 -17.40 17.54
C ILE A 452 -6.59 -18.12 17.86
N GLY A 453 -6.59 -19.07 18.83
CA GLY A 453 -7.74 -19.91 19.13
C GLY A 453 -7.90 -21.07 18.13
N ASN A 454 -9.06 -21.73 18.20
CA ASN A 454 -9.34 -22.95 17.44
C ASN A 454 -10.14 -22.71 16.14
N ASP A 455 -10.53 -21.46 15.86
CA ASP A 455 -11.27 -21.15 14.63
C ASP A 455 -10.40 -21.45 13.39
N PRO A 456 -10.97 -22.05 12.33
CA PRO A 456 -10.27 -22.33 11.09
C PRO A 456 -9.55 -21.11 10.53
N VAL A 457 -8.25 -21.25 10.27
CA VAL A 457 -7.43 -20.21 9.62
C VAL A 457 -7.75 -20.19 8.14
N THR A 458 -8.09 -19.01 7.62
CA THR A 458 -8.48 -18.80 6.21
C THR A 458 -7.46 -18.01 5.41
N MET A 459 -6.68 -17.14 6.07
CA MET A 459 -5.61 -16.34 5.46
C MET A 459 -4.47 -16.09 6.45
N ILE A 460 -3.25 -16.11 5.93
CA ILE A 460 -2.04 -15.59 6.62
C ILE A 460 -1.24 -14.76 5.64
N MET A 461 -0.63 -13.67 6.09
CA MET A 461 0.33 -12.88 5.30
C MET A 461 1.15 -11.95 6.18
N PHE A 462 2.36 -11.61 5.74
CA PHE A 462 3.10 -10.48 6.30
C PHE A 462 2.70 -9.16 5.63
N ASP A 463 2.83 -8.06 6.38
CA ASP A 463 2.58 -6.71 5.86
C ASP A 463 3.72 -6.29 4.92
N THR A 464 3.48 -6.38 3.62
CA THR A 464 4.42 -5.92 2.60
C THR A 464 4.05 -4.56 2.01
N GLN A 465 2.92 -3.97 2.42
CA GLN A 465 2.35 -2.79 1.77
C GLN A 465 2.20 -1.59 2.69
N SER A 466 1.65 -1.73 3.89
CA SER A 466 1.35 -0.57 4.75
C SER A 466 2.52 -0.17 5.64
N GLN A 467 3.17 -1.14 6.30
CA GLN A 467 4.29 -0.92 7.21
C GLN A 467 5.36 -2.03 7.04
N PRO A 468 5.93 -2.20 5.84
CA PRO A 468 6.76 -3.36 5.51
C PRO A 468 8.05 -3.50 6.33
N ALA A 469 8.52 -2.40 6.93
CA ALA A 469 9.73 -2.42 7.78
C ALA A 469 9.49 -3.03 9.18
N LEU A 470 8.24 -3.20 9.58
CA LEU A 470 7.88 -3.68 10.93
C LEU A 470 7.56 -5.18 10.98
N ASP A 471 7.55 -5.84 9.83
CA ASP A 471 7.31 -7.29 9.70
C ASP A 471 6.06 -7.77 10.45
N TYR A 472 4.97 -6.98 10.38
CA TYR A 472 3.69 -7.33 10.99
C TYR A 472 3.07 -8.52 10.29
N PHE A 473 2.48 -9.42 11.07
CA PHE A 473 1.83 -10.63 10.61
C PHE A 473 0.32 -10.54 10.78
N TYR A 474 -0.44 -10.83 9.73
CA TYR A 474 -1.89 -10.85 9.73
C TYR A 474 -2.41 -12.29 9.66
N VAL A 475 -3.42 -12.58 10.47
CA VAL A 475 -4.12 -13.86 10.47
C VAL A 475 -5.61 -13.61 10.35
N ALA A 476 -6.26 -14.26 9.39
CA ALA A 476 -7.71 -14.34 9.35
C ALA A 476 -8.20 -15.73 9.76
N THR A 477 -9.25 -15.75 10.56
CA THR A 477 -9.98 -16.96 10.98
C THR A 477 -11.45 -16.79 10.67
N TYR A 478 -12.21 -17.88 10.62
CA TYR A 478 -13.65 -17.85 10.38
C TYR A 478 -14.39 -18.80 11.31
N ASN A 479 -15.52 -18.33 11.88
CA ASN A 479 -16.54 -19.20 12.46
C ASN A 479 -17.94 -18.74 12.06
N SER A 480 -18.90 -19.64 12.06
CA SER A 480 -20.27 -19.35 11.59
C SER A 480 -21.06 -18.41 12.52
N THR A 481 -20.64 -18.22 13.76
CA THR A 481 -21.33 -17.36 14.75
C THR A 481 -20.91 -15.90 14.62
N ASN A 482 -19.61 -15.65 14.46
CA ASN A 482 -19.03 -14.31 14.52
C ASN A 482 -18.51 -13.83 13.15
N GLY A 483 -18.61 -14.65 12.10
CA GLY A 483 -18.06 -14.34 10.79
C GLY A 483 -16.54 -14.45 10.73
N GLY A 484 -15.94 -13.78 9.74
CA GLY A 484 -14.51 -13.66 9.59
C GLY A 484 -13.91 -12.68 10.58
N ARG A 485 -12.69 -12.99 11.06
CA ARG A 485 -11.93 -12.13 11.98
C ARG A 485 -10.51 -11.98 11.47
N ILE A 486 -10.03 -10.74 11.34
CA ILE A 486 -8.63 -10.43 11.00
C ILE A 486 -7.94 -9.84 12.23
N ARG A 487 -6.76 -10.37 12.57
CA ARG A 487 -5.92 -9.87 13.65
C ARG A 487 -4.52 -9.58 13.15
N LYS A 488 -3.89 -8.55 13.72
CA LYS A 488 -2.52 -8.13 13.44
C LYS A 488 -1.64 -8.48 14.64
N PHE A 489 -0.45 -8.98 14.34
CA PHE A 489 0.55 -9.33 15.34
C PHE A 489 1.92 -8.75 14.98
N ALA A 490 2.69 -8.36 15.97
CA ALA A 490 4.13 -8.24 15.86
C ALA A 490 4.79 -9.57 16.26
N ILE A 491 5.96 -9.85 15.70
CA ILE A 491 6.75 -11.01 16.12
C ILE A 491 7.57 -10.62 17.35
N GLY A 492 7.50 -11.41 18.41
CA GLY A 492 8.26 -11.18 19.65
C GLY A 492 9.76 -11.17 19.41
N SER A 493 10.50 -10.50 20.30
CA SER A 493 11.95 -10.29 20.17
C SER A 493 12.81 -11.52 20.50
N ASN A 494 12.25 -12.55 21.15
CA ASN A 494 12.99 -13.75 21.50
C ASN A 494 13.34 -14.56 20.24
N LEU A 495 14.63 -14.67 19.92
CA LEU A 495 15.11 -15.39 18.75
C LEU A 495 14.96 -16.92 18.84
N ASN A 496 14.79 -17.45 20.05
CA ASN A 496 14.66 -18.90 20.31
C ASN A 496 13.21 -19.36 20.42
N ALA A 497 12.24 -18.43 20.29
CA ALA A 497 10.81 -18.73 20.34
C ALA A 497 10.08 -17.96 19.24
N VAL A 498 8.91 -18.43 18.84
CA VAL A 498 7.99 -17.71 17.97
C VAL A 498 6.82 -17.24 18.84
N GLU A 499 6.83 -15.96 19.18
CA GLU A 499 5.80 -15.31 19.96
C GLU A 499 5.03 -14.33 19.09
N LEU A 500 3.70 -14.36 19.18
CA LEU A 500 2.82 -13.40 18.51
C LEU A 500 2.34 -12.36 19.52
N VAL A 501 2.74 -11.11 19.34
CA VAL A 501 2.31 -9.97 20.19
C VAL A 501 1.15 -9.27 19.51
N ALA A 502 -0.06 -9.47 20.04
CA ALA A 502 -1.27 -8.90 19.48
C ALA A 502 -1.21 -7.37 19.38
N GLN A 503 -1.77 -6.83 18.30
CA GLN A 503 -1.96 -5.40 18.07
C GLN A 503 -3.45 -5.08 18.22
N PRO A 504 -3.97 -4.76 19.43
CA PRO A 504 -5.41 -4.69 19.71
C PRO A 504 -6.17 -3.66 18.88
N ALA A 505 -5.49 -2.60 18.44
CA ALA A 505 -6.08 -1.59 17.53
C ALA A 505 -6.40 -2.15 16.14
N PHE A 506 -5.93 -3.38 15.81
CA PHE A 506 -6.21 -4.05 14.55
C PHE A 506 -6.75 -5.46 14.83
N ASP A 507 -7.98 -5.52 15.29
CA ASP A 507 -8.74 -6.74 15.57
C ASP A 507 -10.18 -6.52 15.11
N PHE A 508 -10.51 -7.02 13.92
CA PHE A 508 -11.78 -6.80 13.25
C PHE A 508 -12.51 -8.12 13.05
N ASN A 509 -13.79 -8.16 13.40
CA ASN A 509 -14.66 -9.32 13.25
C ASN A 509 -15.93 -8.98 12.46
N GLY A 510 -16.76 -9.98 12.16
CA GLY A 510 -17.96 -9.79 11.37
C GLY A 510 -17.72 -9.66 9.87
N LEU A 511 -16.51 -10.02 9.41
CA LEU A 511 -16.13 -10.00 8.00
C LEU A 511 -16.62 -11.25 7.26
N CYS A 512 -16.54 -11.22 5.93
CA CYS A 512 -16.70 -12.42 5.09
C CYS A 512 -15.64 -13.49 5.46
N LYS A 513 -15.73 -14.70 4.91
CA LYS A 513 -14.69 -15.73 5.05
C LYS A 513 -13.47 -15.31 4.23
N VAL A 514 -12.55 -14.61 4.89
CA VAL A 514 -11.44 -13.88 4.27
C VAL A 514 -10.46 -14.81 3.56
N LYS A 515 -10.13 -14.48 2.32
CA LYS A 515 -9.15 -15.18 1.50
C LYS A 515 -7.87 -14.38 1.28
N HIS A 516 -7.99 -13.07 1.07
CA HIS A 516 -6.85 -12.18 0.82
C HIS A 516 -7.18 -10.76 1.23
N MET A 517 -6.18 -9.96 1.53
CA MET A 517 -6.34 -8.52 1.72
C MET A 517 -5.19 -7.74 1.09
N SER A 518 -5.47 -6.48 0.75
CA SER A 518 -4.48 -5.56 0.17
C SER A 518 -4.63 -4.18 0.79
N TRP A 519 -3.50 -3.55 1.12
CA TRP A 519 -3.51 -2.17 1.55
C TRP A 519 -3.77 -1.22 0.39
N ARG A 520 -4.70 -0.31 0.58
CA ARG A 520 -4.95 0.82 -0.30
C ARG A 520 -4.60 2.10 0.43
N GLY A 521 -3.49 2.72 0.05
CA GLY A 521 -3.07 4.01 0.57
C GLY A 521 -3.70 5.17 -0.19
N THR A 522 -3.69 6.36 0.42
CA THR A 522 -3.94 7.63 -0.29
C THR A 522 -2.83 7.86 -1.32
N LYS A 523 -3.16 8.54 -2.41
CA LYS A 523 -2.21 8.93 -3.46
C LYS A 523 -1.03 9.71 -2.90
#